data_2c791c75860ecebbf53da43a086ee18c
#
_entry.id   2c791c75860ecebbf53da43a086ee18c
#
_cell.length_a   1.000
_cell.length_b   1.000
_cell.length_c   1.000
_cell.angle_alpha   90.00
_cell.angle_beta   90.00
_cell.angle_gamma   90.00
#
_symmetry.space_group_name_H-M   'P 1'
#
loop_
_entity.id
_entity.type
_entity.pdbx_description
1 polymer ?
#
loop_
_entity_poly.entity_id
_entity_poly.type
_entity_poly.pdbx_seq_one_letter_code
_entity_poly.pdbx_strand_id
1 'polypeptide(L)'
;MLTPIIEKNFFFNKQNIPWNEVEIYLKQYIGQSFIVDAYQDEIFIASDFPDEYSESKYTKKLRGAVAKAKANAAQIIDMMIKNAVNRRWVENKALKHKENASEGWYRYDTYFAIAVKGSNEDQVRLNRYRATLVVRKTPKGLFLYDVVDIKKEASTPLES
;
A
#
# COMPACT_ATOMS: atom_id res chain seq x y z
N MET A 1 -1.21 -14.92 10.85
CA MET A 1 -1.57 -13.89 9.85
C MET A 1 -1.08 -14.31 8.48
N LEU A 2 -1.96 -14.37 7.50
CA LEU A 2 -1.58 -14.74 6.14
C LEU A 2 -1.09 -13.52 5.38
N THR A 3 0.10 -13.63 4.76
CA THR A 3 0.61 -12.60 3.87
C THR A 3 -0.17 -12.63 2.56
N PRO A 4 -0.84 -11.54 2.16
CA PRO A 4 -1.53 -11.51 0.87
C PRO A 4 -0.54 -11.65 -0.28
N ILE A 5 -0.93 -12.42 -1.29
CA ILE A 5 -0.09 -12.71 -2.45
C ILE A 5 -0.73 -12.10 -3.70
N ILE A 6 0.04 -11.29 -4.41
CA ILE A 6 -0.36 -10.72 -5.70
C ILE A 6 0.12 -11.69 -6.78
N GLU A 7 -0.83 -12.31 -7.48
CA GLU A 7 -0.51 -13.33 -8.49
C GLU A 7 -0.29 -12.73 -9.89
N LYS A 8 -0.88 -11.58 -10.18
CA LYS A 8 -0.79 -10.95 -11.49
C LYS A 8 -0.26 -9.53 -11.39
N ASN A 9 0.75 -9.22 -12.18
CA ASN A 9 1.33 -7.89 -12.30
C ASN A 9 0.57 -7.07 -13.34
N PHE A 10 -0.66 -6.63 -13.03
CA PHE A 10 -1.48 -5.84 -13.95
C PHE A 10 -0.83 -4.54 -14.38
N PHE A 11 -0.08 -3.93 -13.47
CA PHE A 11 0.53 -2.62 -13.69
C PHE A 11 2.01 -2.76 -14.00
N PHE A 12 2.33 -3.72 -14.87
CA PHE A 12 3.69 -3.94 -15.31
C PHE A 12 3.87 -3.39 -16.73
N ASN A 13 4.83 -2.47 -16.88
CA ASN A 13 5.34 -2.06 -18.16
C ASN A 13 6.86 -2.10 -18.08
N LYS A 14 7.53 -2.59 -19.12
CA LYS A 14 9.00 -2.76 -19.13
C LYS A 14 9.77 -1.47 -18.89
N GLN A 15 9.22 -0.33 -19.26
CA GLN A 15 9.91 0.96 -19.17
C GLN A 15 9.33 1.89 -18.11
N ASN A 16 8.02 1.96 -17.99
CA ASN A 16 7.34 2.89 -17.08
C ASN A 16 6.15 2.24 -16.40
N ILE A 17 5.90 2.63 -15.16
CA ILE A 17 4.70 2.22 -14.44
C ILE A 17 3.53 3.08 -14.93
N PRO A 18 2.39 2.48 -15.30
CA PRO A 18 1.22 3.25 -15.73
C PRO A 18 0.45 3.80 -14.53
N TRP A 19 1.02 4.81 -13.85
CA TRP A 19 0.43 5.38 -12.64
C TRP A 19 -0.97 5.95 -12.83
N ASN A 20 -1.28 6.46 -14.02
CA ASN A 20 -2.65 6.90 -14.35
C ASN A 20 -3.65 5.75 -14.31
N GLU A 21 -3.26 4.56 -14.74
CA GLU A 21 -4.11 3.35 -14.65
C GLU A 21 -4.26 2.88 -13.21
N VAL A 22 -3.19 2.97 -12.43
CA VAL A 22 -3.22 2.67 -10.98
C VAL A 22 -4.21 3.59 -10.28
N GLU A 23 -4.16 4.88 -10.56
CA GLU A 23 -5.08 5.87 -10.00
C GLU A 23 -6.54 5.51 -10.34
N ILE A 24 -6.83 5.20 -11.60
CA ILE A 24 -8.18 4.81 -12.03
C ILE A 24 -8.63 3.55 -11.30
N TYR A 25 -7.76 2.56 -11.19
CA TYR A 25 -8.07 1.31 -10.48
C TYR A 25 -8.44 1.58 -9.01
N LEU A 26 -7.71 2.45 -8.33
CA LEU A 26 -7.93 2.75 -6.92
C LEU A 26 -9.25 3.48 -6.65
N LYS A 27 -9.84 4.12 -7.66
CA LYS A 27 -11.13 4.81 -7.51
C LYS A 27 -12.26 3.87 -7.08
N GLN A 28 -12.17 2.58 -7.36
CA GLN A 28 -13.17 1.61 -6.93
C GLN A 28 -13.29 1.50 -5.41
N TYR A 29 -12.24 1.84 -4.68
CA TYR A 29 -12.25 1.78 -3.21
C TYR A 29 -12.87 3.00 -2.55
N ILE A 30 -13.03 4.12 -3.27
CA ILE A 30 -13.56 5.38 -2.71
C ILE A 30 -14.94 5.13 -2.09
N GLY A 31 -15.11 5.59 -0.85
CA GLY A 31 -16.35 5.42 -0.10
C GLY A 31 -16.43 4.12 0.70
N GLN A 32 -15.48 3.21 0.51
CA GLN A 32 -15.41 1.98 1.29
C GLN A 32 -14.54 2.18 2.53
N SER A 33 -14.69 1.29 3.49
CA SER A 33 -13.82 1.23 4.66
C SER A 33 -13.42 -0.22 4.93
N PHE A 34 -12.28 -0.38 5.61
CA PHE A 34 -11.73 -1.69 5.95
C PHE A 34 -11.25 -1.67 7.40
N ILE A 35 -11.39 -2.80 8.09
CA ILE A 35 -11.04 -2.92 9.50
C ILE A 35 -9.65 -3.50 9.65
N VAL A 36 -8.83 -2.86 10.50
CA VAL A 36 -7.55 -3.40 10.95
C VAL A 36 -7.83 -4.42 12.04
N ASP A 37 -7.64 -5.70 11.76
CA ASP A 37 -8.01 -6.77 12.70
C ASP A 37 -7.34 -6.62 14.08
N ALA A 38 -6.06 -6.27 14.10
CA ALA A 38 -5.29 -6.18 15.34
C ALA A 38 -5.78 -5.07 16.29
N TYR A 39 -6.37 -4.00 15.76
CA TYR A 39 -6.76 -2.82 16.57
C TYR A 39 -8.24 -2.47 16.44
N GLN A 40 -8.96 -3.12 15.54
CA GLN A 40 -10.37 -2.81 15.22
C GLN A 40 -10.57 -1.36 14.74
N ASP A 41 -9.53 -0.77 14.20
CA ASP A 41 -9.63 0.55 13.56
C ASP A 41 -10.35 0.43 12.23
N GLU A 42 -11.33 1.28 12.00
CA GLU A 42 -11.99 1.39 10.68
C GLU A 42 -11.31 2.47 9.86
N ILE A 43 -10.74 2.08 8.73
CA ILE A 43 -10.01 3.01 7.85
C ILE A 43 -10.80 3.21 6.57
N PHE A 44 -11.15 4.46 6.30
CA PHE A 44 -11.93 4.88 5.13
C PHE A 44 -11.03 5.25 3.97
N ILE A 45 -11.54 5.08 2.76
CA ILE A 45 -10.89 5.51 1.52
C ILE A 45 -11.61 6.73 0.98
N ALA A 46 -10.96 7.87 1.04
CA ALA A 46 -11.52 9.14 0.55
C ALA A 46 -11.15 9.38 -0.91
N SER A 47 -11.76 10.40 -1.51
CA SER A 47 -11.61 10.71 -2.93
C SER A 47 -10.20 11.15 -3.33
N ASP A 48 -9.39 11.64 -2.39
CA ASP A 48 -8.01 12.08 -2.65
C ASP A 48 -6.97 10.95 -2.62
N PHE A 49 -7.35 9.76 -2.13
CA PHE A 49 -6.41 8.66 -1.99
C PHE A 49 -5.81 8.19 -3.33
N PRO A 50 -6.59 7.98 -4.40
CA PRO A 50 -6.02 7.50 -5.66
C PRO A 50 -4.93 8.42 -6.22
N ASP A 51 -5.15 9.73 -6.16
CA ASP A 51 -4.17 10.73 -6.61
C ASP A 51 -2.92 10.72 -5.73
N GLU A 52 -3.09 10.75 -4.42
CA GLU A 52 -1.97 10.76 -3.47
C GLU A 52 -1.10 9.50 -3.62
N TYR A 53 -1.73 8.33 -3.72
CA TYR A 53 -1.03 7.07 -3.91
C TYR A 53 -0.17 7.07 -5.17
N SER A 54 -0.70 7.58 -6.27
CA SER A 54 -0.10 7.51 -7.60
C SER A 54 0.86 8.67 -7.89
N GLU A 55 0.69 9.82 -7.25
CA GLU A 55 1.37 11.06 -7.59
C GLU A 55 2.18 11.66 -6.44
N SER A 56 2.26 11.01 -5.27
CA SER A 56 3.00 11.54 -4.12
C SER A 56 4.49 11.70 -4.44
N LYS A 57 5.17 12.53 -3.67
CA LYS A 57 6.63 12.71 -3.76
C LYS A 57 7.35 11.37 -3.60
N TYR A 58 6.87 10.53 -2.69
CA TYR A 58 7.40 9.19 -2.49
C TYR A 58 7.28 8.37 -3.77
N THR A 59 6.08 8.31 -4.36
CA THR A 59 5.82 7.52 -5.57
C THR A 59 6.66 7.98 -6.76
N LYS A 60 6.78 9.29 -6.95
CA LYS A 60 7.55 9.86 -8.08
C LYS A 60 9.04 9.50 -8.03
N LYS A 61 9.57 9.20 -6.86
CA LYS A 61 10.98 8.82 -6.69
C LYS A 61 11.23 7.32 -6.88
N LEU A 62 10.18 6.51 -6.89
CA LEU A 62 10.33 5.06 -6.98
C LEU A 62 10.82 4.63 -8.35
N ARG A 63 11.67 3.59 -8.35
CA ARG A 63 12.20 2.97 -9.56
C ARG A 63 12.25 1.45 -9.37
N GLY A 64 12.27 0.72 -10.48
CA GLY A 64 12.52 -0.71 -10.49
C GLY A 64 11.48 -1.53 -9.74
N ALA A 65 11.94 -2.52 -9.01
CA ALA A 65 11.09 -3.51 -8.33
C ALA A 65 10.15 -2.88 -7.30
N VAL A 66 10.59 -1.86 -6.58
CA VAL A 66 9.76 -1.18 -5.56
C VAL A 66 8.63 -0.40 -6.22
N ALA A 67 8.89 0.27 -7.34
CA ALA A 67 7.85 0.96 -8.10
C ALA A 67 6.77 -0.02 -8.58
N LYS A 68 7.20 -1.17 -9.13
CA LYS A 68 6.28 -2.24 -9.55
C LYS A 68 5.49 -2.78 -8.36
N ALA A 69 6.15 -2.95 -7.22
CA ALA A 69 5.50 -3.45 -6.00
C ALA A 69 4.39 -2.51 -5.56
N LYS A 70 4.65 -1.22 -5.50
CA LYS A 70 3.63 -0.24 -5.10
C LYS A 70 2.46 -0.21 -6.10
N ALA A 71 2.74 -0.20 -7.39
CA ALA A 71 1.70 -0.21 -8.42
C ALA A 71 0.78 -1.42 -8.28
N ASN A 72 1.35 -2.60 -8.11
CA ASN A 72 0.57 -3.83 -8.02
C ASN A 72 -0.09 -4.04 -6.66
N ALA A 73 0.44 -3.44 -5.59
CA ALA A 73 -0.18 -3.46 -4.26
C ALA A 73 -1.55 -2.75 -4.25
N ALA A 74 -1.85 -1.91 -5.24
CA ALA A 74 -3.18 -1.34 -5.42
C ALA A 74 -4.29 -2.40 -5.48
N GLN A 75 -3.96 -3.62 -5.89
CA GLN A 75 -4.92 -4.73 -5.99
C GLN A 75 -5.33 -5.29 -4.63
N ILE A 76 -4.57 -5.00 -3.57
CA ILE A 76 -4.78 -5.62 -2.26
C ILE A 76 -4.83 -4.60 -1.11
N ILE A 77 -5.32 -3.41 -1.38
CA ILE A 77 -5.45 -2.35 -0.36
C ILE A 77 -6.25 -2.84 0.84
N ASP A 78 -7.36 -3.53 0.61
CA ASP A 78 -8.21 -4.12 1.65
C ASP A 78 -7.44 -5.09 2.55
N MET A 79 -6.67 -5.99 1.96
CA MET A 79 -5.90 -6.99 2.70
C MET A 79 -4.73 -6.38 3.46
N MET A 80 -4.07 -5.37 2.89
CA MET A 80 -3.01 -4.65 3.57
C MET A 80 -3.53 -3.95 4.84
N ILE A 81 -4.69 -3.34 4.77
CA ILE A 81 -5.32 -2.72 5.94
C ILE A 81 -5.70 -3.78 6.96
N LYS A 82 -6.38 -4.84 6.53
CA LYS A 82 -6.83 -5.91 7.42
C LYS A 82 -5.69 -6.49 8.25
N ASN A 83 -4.54 -6.71 7.64
CA ASN A 83 -3.39 -7.37 8.25
C ASN A 83 -2.37 -6.41 8.87
N ALA A 84 -2.65 -5.12 8.91
CA ALA A 84 -1.73 -4.12 9.43
C ALA A 84 -1.46 -4.32 10.93
N VAL A 85 -0.22 -4.08 11.33
CA VAL A 85 0.27 -4.28 12.70
C VAL A 85 1.18 -3.12 13.11
N ASN A 86 1.66 -3.14 14.34
CA ASN A 86 2.65 -2.16 14.84
C ASN A 86 2.18 -0.72 14.67
N ARG A 87 0.95 -0.44 15.10
CA ARG A 87 0.39 0.91 15.05
C ARG A 87 1.19 1.87 15.94
N ARG A 88 1.53 3.03 15.37
CA ARG A 88 2.23 4.09 16.08
C ARG A 88 1.65 5.44 15.70
N TRP A 89 1.67 6.35 16.66
CA TRP A 89 1.13 7.69 16.51
C TRP A 89 2.22 8.69 16.16
N VAL A 90 1.90 9.60 15.22
CA VAL A 90 2.76 10.73 14.86
C VAL A 90 1.91 11.99 14.87
N GLU A 91 2.27 12.97 15.69
CA GLU A 91 1.57 14.24 15.75
C GLU A 91 1.72 15.02 14.43
N ASN A 92 0.65 15.74 14.07
CA ASN A 92 0.68 16.61 12.90
C ASN A 92 1.35 17.94 13.23
N LYS A 93 2.64 18.05 12.95
CA LYS A 93 3.41 19.28 13.20
C LYS A 93 3.57 20.16 11.95
N ALA A 94 3.25 19.63 10.77
CA ALA A 94 3.41 20.36 9.50
C ALA A 94 2.16 21.15 9.19
N LEU A 95 2.26 22.47 9.07
CA LEU A 95 1.12 23.36 8.77
C LEU A 95 0.40 22.96 7.48
N LYS A 96 1.15 22.54 6.46
CA LYS A 96 0.58 22.14 5.16
C LYS A 96 -0.33 20.91 5.22
N HIS A 97 -0.22 20.10 6.28
CA HIS A 97 -1.05 18.89 6.47
C HIS A 97 -2.17 19.09 7.49
N LYS A 98 -2.29 20.28 8.06
CA LYS A 98 -3.27 20.56 9.12
C LYS A 98 -4.70 20.26 8.70
N GLU A 99 -5.05 20.55 7.45
CA GLU A 99 -6.39 20.26 6.92
C GLU A 99 -6.60 18.79 6.62
N ASN A 100 -5.52 18.06 6.23
CA ASN A 100 -5.60 16.63 5.88
C ASN A 100 -5.63 15.73 7.09
N ALA A 101 -4.92 16.10 8.14
CA ALA A 101 -4.82 15.29 9.36
C ALA A 101 -4.84 16.23 10.56
N SER A 102 -6.01 16.76 10.89
CA SER A 102 -6.17 17.78 11.94
C SER A 102 -5.70 17.31 13.32
N GLU A 103 -5.76 16.01 13.61
CA GLU A 103 -5.34 15.44 14.88
C GLU A 103 -3.94 14.83 14.82
N GLY A 104 -3.55 14.28 13.67
CA GLY A 104 -2.27 13.64 13.46
C GLY A 104 -2.37 12.41 12.57
N TRP A 105 -1.39 11.52 12.72
CA TRP A 105 -1.23 10.38 11.83
C TRP A 105 -1.01 9.09 12.62
N TYR A 106 -1.62 8.00 12.15
CA TYR A 106 -1.17 6.65 12.51
C TYR A 106 -0.32 6.09 11.39
N ARG A 107 0.68 5.31 11.77
CA ARG A 107 1.46 4.47 10.85
C ARG A 107 1.33 3.03 11.29
N TYR A 108 1.22 2.14 10.31
CA TYR A 108 1.14 0.69 10.53
C TYR A 108 2.14 0.01 9.61
N ASP A 109 2.70 -1.09 10.07
CA ASP A 109 3.43 -1.99 9.17
C ASP A 109 2.46 -2.94 8.52
N THR A 110 2.69 -3.24 7.24
CA THR A 110 1.93 -4.22 6.51
C THR A 110 2.87 -5.03 5.61
N TYR A 111 2.40 -6.17 5.15
CA TYR A 111 3.22 -7.12 4.41
C TYR A 111 2.44 -7.67 3.24
N PHE A 112 3.13 -7.90 2.13
CA PHE A 112 2.55 -8.55 0.96
C PHE A 112 3.65 -9.25 0.17
N ALA A 113 3.25 -10.14 -0.73
CA ALA A 113 4.18 -10.83 -1.61
C ALA A 113 3.70 -10.75 -3.04
N ILE A 114 4.64 -10.75 -3.97
CA ILE A 114 4.34 -10.77 -5.40
C ILE A 114 4.93 -12.06 -5.97
N ALA A 115 4.08 -12.82 -6.65
CA ALA A 115 4.51 -14.02 -7.36
C ALA A 115 5.28 -13.62 -8.61
N VAL A 116 6.49 -14.15 -8.77
CA VAL A 116 7.35 -13.88 -9.92
C VAL A 116 7.90 -15.19 -10.44
N LYS A 117 8.29 -15.21 -11.71
CA LYS A 117 8.99 -16.36 -12.28
C LYS A 117 10.40 -16.40 -11.76
N GLY A 118 10.84 -17.58 -11.32
CA GLY A 118 12.22 -17.80 -10.94
C GLY A 118 13.13 -17.91 -12.16
N SER A 119 14.42 -18.17 -11.92
CA SER A 119 15.42 -18.38 -12.96
C SER A 119 15.12 -19.60 -13.83
N ASN A 120 14.29 -20.51 -13.34
CA ASN A 120 13.81 -21.69 -14.04
C ASN A 120 12.32 -21.47 -14.34
N GLU A 121 11.88 -21.64 -15.60
CA GLU A 121 10.51 -21.32 -16.04
C GLU A 121 9.42 -22.03 -15.23
N ASP A 122 9.73 -23.18 -14.64
CA ASP A 122 8.80 -23.97 -13.83
C ASP A 122 8.74 -23.56 -12.36
N GLN A 123 9.59 -22.61 -11.93
CA GLN A 123 9.63 -22.15 -10.54
C GLN A 123 8.92 -20.83 -10.36
N VAL A 124 7.97 -20.80 -9.43
CA VAL A 124 7.37 -19.57 -8.95
C VAL A 124 8.06 -19.19 -7.64
N ARG A 125 8.46 -17.95 -7.55
CA ARG A 125 9.04 -17.39 -6.33
C ARG A 125 8.13 -16.28 -5.82
N LEU A 126 8.19 -16.05 -4.52
CA LEU A 126 7.51 -14.94 -3.88
C LEU A 126 8.52 -13.88 -3.49
N ASN A 127 8.39 -12.70 -4.07
CA ASN A 127 9.09 -11.52 -3.58
C ASN A 127 8.27 -10.93 -2.45
N ARG A 128 8.83 -10.94 -1.24
CA ARG A 128 8.15 -10.49 -0.03
C ARG A 128 8.55 -9.05 0.31
N TYR A 129 7.54 -8.25 0.59
CA TYR A 129 7.71 -6.82 0.86
C TYR A 129 7.10 -6.45 2.20
N ARG A 130 7.74 -5.49 2.85
CA ARG A 130 7.17 -4.75 3.97
C ARG A 130 6.86 -3.34 3.49
N ALA A 131 5.80 -2.75 4.01
CA ALA A 131 5.40 -1.39 3.70
C ALA A 131 4.83 -0.72 4.94
N THR A 132 4.69 0.60 4.88
CA THR A 132 4.07 1.40 5.93
C THR A 132 2.79 2.03 5.39
N LEU A 133 1.68 1.77 6.05
CA LEU A 133 0.43 2.49 5.81
C LEU A 133 0.48 3.81 6.56
N VAL A 134 0.21 4.90 5.87
CA VAL A 134 0.07 6.23 6.47
C VAL A 134 -1.41 6.58 6.52
N VAL A 135 -1.94 6.75 7.73
CA VAL A 135 -3.36 6.96 7.98
C VAL A 135 -3.54 8.28 8.70
N ARG A 136 -4.32 9.19 8.12
CA ARG A 136 -4.63 10.48 8.77
C ARG A 136 -5.79 10.30 9.73
N LYS A 137 -5.70 10.97 10.88
CA LYS A 137 -6.78 11.01 11.86
C LYS A 137 -7.42 12.39 11.87
N THR A 138 -8.74 12.43 11.72
CA THR A 138 -9.54 13.65 11.75
C THR A 138 -10.75 13.41 12.64
N PRO A 139 -11.51 14.48 13.02
CA PRO A 139 -12.77 14.29 13.76
C PRO A 139 -13.78 13.41 13.02
N LYS A 140 -13.65 13.25 11.70
CA LYS A 140 -14.55 12.40 10.90
C LYS A 140 -14.12 10.95 10.85
N GLY A 141 -12.92 10.61 11.31
CA GLY A 141 -12.43 9.24 11.32
C GLY A 141 -11.00 9.10 10.80
N LEU A 142 -10.66 7.87 10.48
CA LEU A 142 -9.35 7.47 9.97
C LEU A 142 -9.42 7.27 8.46
N PHE A 143 -8.46 7.85 7.74
CA PHE A 143 -8.44 7.79 6.28
C PHE A 143 -7.07 7.36 5.80
N LEU A 144 -7.02 6.37 4.91
CA LEU A 144 -5.76 5.97 4.29
C LEU A 144 -5.25 7.10 3.41
N TYR A 145 -4.00 7.50 3.62
CA TYR A 145 -3.39 8.60 2.89
C TYR A 145 -2.43 8.09 1.81
N ASP A 146 -1.49 7.22 2.19
CA ASP A 146 -0.51 6.66 1.26
C ASP A 146 0.06 5.36 1.81
N VAL A 147 0.82 4.66 0.98
CA VAL A 147 1.62 3.49 1.35
C VAL A 147 3.06 3.81 0.98
N VAL A 148 3.93 3.83 1.98
CA VAL A 148 5.30 4.29 1.83
C VAL A 148 6.30 3.28 2.40
N ASP A 149 7.59 3.59 2.30
CA ASP A 149 8.68 2.79 2.87
C ASP A 149 8.59 1.32 2.47
N ILE A 150 8.28 1.08 1.20
CA ILE A 150 8.18 -0.26 0.65
C ILE A 150 9.59 -0.84 0.49
N LYS A 151 9.84 -1.99 1.12
CA LYS A 151 11.13 -2.65 1.07
C LYS A 151 10.97 -4.13 0.76
N LYS A 152 11.76 -4.62 -0.18
CA LYS A 152 11.84 -6.06 -0.44
C LYS A 152 12.64 -6.70 0.69
N GLU A 153 12.06 -7.67 1.37
CA GLU A 153 12.69 -8.36 2.49
C GLU A 153 13.31 -9.68 2.09
N ALA A 154 12.68 -10.40 1.18
CA ALA A 154 13.15 -11.74 0.80
C ALA A 154 12.57 -12.13 -0.56
N SER A 155 13.22 -13.11 -1.17
CA SER A 155 12.69 -13.85 -2.30
C SER A 155 12.72 -15.33 -1.92
N THR A 156 11.56 -15.96 -1.84
CA THR A 156 11.43 -17.34 -1.38
C THR A 156 10.72 -18.19 -2.42
N PRO A 157 11.04 -19.50 -2.52
CA PRO A 157 10.26 -20.39 -3.37
C PRO A 157 8.82 -20.46 -2.91
N LEU A 158 7.89 -20.58 -3.86
CA LEU A 158 6.52 -20.90 -3.52
C LEU A 158 6.45 -22.36 -3.13
N GLU A 159 6.08 -22.63 -1.88
CA GLU A 159 5.87 -23.98 -1.40
C GLU A 159 4.49 -24.47 -1.86
N SER A 160 4.51 -25.66 -2.46
CA SER A 160 3.28 -26.33 -2.89
C SER A 160 2.56 -27.02 -1.73
#